data_b100324717494eda6d2355f78db1a320
#
_entry.id   b100324717494eda6d2355f78db1a320
#
_cell.length_a   1.000
_cell.length_b   1.000
_cell.length_c   1.000
_cell.angle_alpha   90.00
_cell.angle_beta   90.00
_cell.angle_gamma   90.00
#
_symmetry.space_group_name_H-M   'P 1'
#
loop_
_entity.id
_entity.type
_entity.pdbx_description
1 polymer ?
#
loop_
_entity_poly.entity_id
_entity_poly.type
_entity_poly.pdbx_seq_one_letter_code
_entity_poly.pdbx_strand_id
1 'polypeptide(L)'
;MNENNKIYKTIGEVAKILNLIDKKTGKLSTHTIRFWEKQFKQVKPNIFAGRRRYYDHKSIEILKKIQFLLKNKGMTINGVKKYLNDENSKLDVNDNKTINKKIIKTKINKISNLLKSIKNNG
;
A
#
# COMPACT_ATOMS: atom_id res chain seq x y z
N MET A 1 2.18 -0.72 26.63
CA MET A 1 1.54 -0.72 25.32
C MET A 1 2.09 -1.85 24.46
N ASN A 2 1.21 -2.66 23.93
CA ASN A 2 1.61 -3.74 23.05
C ASN A 2 2.15 -3.16 21.73
N GLU A 3 3.27 -3.66 21.26
CA GLU A 3 3.89 -3.19 20.01
C GLU A 3 2.91 -3.27 18.81
N ASN A 4 1.99 -4.22 18.85
CA ASN A 4 1.00 -4.40 17.80
C ASN A 4 -0.06 -3.30 17.71
N ASN A 5 -0.16 -2.46 18.76
CA ASN A 5 -1.15 -1.38 18.82
C ASN A 5 -0.54 0.00 18.59
N LYS A 6 0.72 0.07 18.22
CA LYS A 6 1.36 1.36 17.91
C LYS A 6 0.74 1.92 16.62
N ILE A 7 0.32 3.19 16.67
CA ILE A 7 -0.17 3.91 15.50
C ILE A 7 0.94 4.09 14.46
N TYR A 8 2.16 4.29 14.94
CA TYR A 8 3.34 4.46 14.10
C TYR A 8 4.33 3.33 14.35
N LYS A 9 4.98 2.88 13.26
CA LYS A 9 6.01 1.84 13.35
C LYS A 9 7.33 2.39 12.83
N THR A 10 8.42 1.94 13.45
CA THR A 10 9.78 2.32 13.02
C THR A 10 10.11 1.63 11.68
N ILE A 11 11.15 2.15 11.01
CA ILE A 11 11.59 1.56 9.75
C ILE A 11 12.02 0.10 9.91
N GLY A 12 12.64 -0.25 11.05
CA GLY A 12 12.99 -1.64 11.36
C GLY A 12 11.76 -2.54 11.49
N GLU A 13 10.75 -2.05 12.19
CA GLU A 13 9.48 -2.79 12.34
C GLU A 13 8.78 -2.99 11.00
N VAL A 14 8.79 -1.96 10.15
CA VAL A 14 8.22 -2.06 8.80
C VAL A 14 8.99 -3.05 7.95
N ALA A 15 10.32 -3.06 8.05
CA ALA A 15 11.15 -4.03 7.32
C ALA A 15 10.82 -5.47 7.74
N LYS A 16 10.54 -5.71 9.02
CA LYS A 16 10.09 -7.01 9.51
C LYS A 16 8.72 -7.39 8.93
N ILE A 17 7.79 -6.44 8.94
CA ILE A 17 6.43 -6.66 8.40
C ILE A 17 6.50 -7.04 6.92
N LEU A 18 7.37 -6.38 6.16
CA LEU A 18 7.53 -6.63 4.73
C LEU A 18 8.48 -7.79 4.44
N ASN A 19 9.05 -8.40 5.48
CA ASN A 19 10.01 -9.49 5.35
C ASN A 19 11.20 -9.11 4.47
N LEU A 20 11.70 -7.89 4.63
CA LEU A 20 12.87 -7.38 3.91
C LEU A 20 14.14 -7.75 4.66
N ILE A 21 14.64 -8.93 4.40
CA ILE A 21 15.84 -9.46 5.04
C ILE A 21 16.91 -9.68 3.98
N ASP A 22 18.11 -9.17 4.25
CA ASP A 22 19.28 -9.44 3.40
C ASP A 22 19.67 -10.91 3.57
N LYS A 23 19.64 -11.67 2.50
CA LYS A 23 19.95 -13.10 2.50
C LYS A 23 21.39 -13.39 2.89
N LYS A 24 22.32 -12.45 2.64
CA LYS A 24 23.75 -12.64 2.92
C LYS A 24 24.07 -12.39 4.39
N THR A 25 23.49 -11.35 4.99
CA THR A 25 23.82 -10.92 6.36
C THR A 25 22.77 -11.28 7.39
N GLY A 26 21.55 -11.64 6.96
CA GLY A 26 20.43 -11.88 7.84
C GLY A 26 19.87 -10.61 8.48
N LYS A 27 20.38 -9.45 8.11
CA LYS A 27 19.95 -8.15 8.66
C LYS A 27 18.76 -7.60 7.89
N LEU A 28 17.97 -6.74 8.56
CA LEU A 28 16.83 -6.08 7.95
C LEU A 28 17.29 -5.05 6.90
N SER A 29 16.68 -5.11 5.72
CA SER A 29 17.00 -4.20 4.60
C SER A 29 16.21 -2.91 4.69
N THR A 30 16.52 -2.07 5.68
CA THR A 30 15.85 -0.78 5.85
C THR A 30 16.15 0.18 4.70
N HIS A 31 17.30 0.02 4.05
CA HIS A 31 17.67 0.84 2.90
C HIS A 31 16.69 0.67 1.72
N THR A 32 16.07 -0.48 1.58
CA THR A 32 15.05 -0.71 0.56
C THR A 32 13.84 0.20 0.78
N ILE A 33 13.41 0.33 2.04
CA ILE A 33 12.28 1.21 2.39
C ILE A 33 12.63 2.67 2.11
N ARG A 34 13.86 3.08 2.46
CA ARG A 34 14.34 4.45 2.18
C ARG A 34 14.40 4.73 0.69
N PHE A 35 14.83 3.74 -0.10
CA PHE A 35 14.85 3.85 -1.55
C PHE A 35 13.43 4.02 -2.09
N TRP A 36 12.49 3.21 -1.65
CA TRP A 36 11.09 3.31 -2.08
C TRP A 36 10.47 4.64 -1.65
N GLU A 37 10.80 5.13 -0.48
CA GLU A 37 10.36 6.44 0.00
C GLU A 37 10.78 7.56 -0.94
N LYS A 38 12.00 7.47 -1.47
CA LYS A 38 12.51 8.46 -2.45
C LYS A 38 11.83 8.32 -3.82
N GLN A 39 11.54 7.10 -4.23
CA GLN A 39 10.96 6.83 -5.53
C GLN A 39 9.45 7.09 -5.57
N PHE A 40 8.76 6.86 -4.48
CA PHE A 40 7.30 6.93 -4.42
C PHE A 40 6.85 8.02 -3.45
N LYS A 41 6.35 9.12 -4.00
CA LYS A 41 5.90 10.27 -3.20
C LYS A 41 4.71 9.95 -2.29
N GLN A 42 4.00 8.85 -2.55
CA GLN A 42 2.88 8.40 -1.74
C GLN A 42 3.33 7.87 -0.38
N VAL A 43 4.57 7.41 -0.29
CA VAL A 43 5.16 6.95 0.97
C VAL A 43 5.72 8.16 1.71
N LYS A 44 5.03 8.59 2.77
CA LYS A 44 5.44 9.76 3.55
C LYS A 44 5.67 9.35 5.00
N PRO A 45 6.93 9.22 5.41
CA PRO A 45 7.20 8.95 6.82
C PRO A 45 6.96 10.22 7.65
N ASN A 46 6.61 10.00 8.90
CA ASN A 46 6.59 11.06 9.89
C ASN A 46 7.94 11.09 10.59
N ILE A 47 8.57 12.25 10.62
CA ILE A 47 9.86 12.42 11.27
C ILE A 47 9.63 13.10 12.62
N PHE A 48 9.88 12.37 13.69
CA PHE A 48 9.73 12.88 15.04
C PHE A 48 11.09 13.22 15.68
N ALA A 49 11.08 13.48 16.96
CA ALA A 49 12.30 13.83 17.71
C ALA A 49 13.41 12.80 17.45
N GLY A 50 14.66 13.26 17.27
CA GLY A 50 15.80 12.41 16.98
C GLY A 50 15.92 12.02 15.51
N ARG A 51 15.18 12.67 14.63
CA ARG A 51 15.20 12.43 13.17
C ARG A 51 14.87 11.00 12.77
N ARG A 52 14.11 10.27 13.61
CA ARG A 52 13.70 8.91 13.31
C ARG A 52 12.48 8.91 12.44
N ARG A 53 12.44 7.96 11.48
CA ARG A 53 11.31 7.76 10.59
C ARG A 53 10.28 6.84 11.21
N TYR A 54 9.03 7.29 11.17
CA TYR A 54 7.89 6.51 11.64
C TYR A 54 6.87 6.43 10.53
N TYR A 55 6.28 5.26 10.35
CA TYR A 55 5.33 4.98 9.27
C TYR A 55 3.97 4.67 9.87
N ASP A 56 2.94 5.34 9.39
CA ASP A 56 1.57 5.06 9.80
C ASP A 56 1.02 3.87 9.02
N HIS A 57 -0.20 3.45 9.35
CA HIS A 57 -0.84 2.31 8.70
C HIS A 57 -0.99 2.52 7.20
N LYS A 58 -1.36 3.73 6.78
CA LYS A 58 -1.55 4.07 5.37
C LYS A 58 -0.25 3.92 4.59
N SER A 59 0.85 4.43 5.11
CA SER A 59 2.17 4.31 4.48
C SER A 59 2.62 2.86 4.40
N ILE A 60 2.35 2.07 5.44
CA ILE A 60 2.70 0.64 5.47
C ILE A 60 1.91 -0.11 4.39
N GLU A 61 0.62 0.18 4.23
CA GLU A 61 -0.19 -0.44 3.19
C GLU A 61 0.30 -0.09 1.79
N ILE A 62 0.74 1.15 1.57
CA ILE A 62 1.33 1.57 0.30
C ILE A 62 2.63 0.80 0.04
N LEU A 63 3.48 0.66 1.06
CA LEU A 63 4.73 -0.10 0.95
C LEU A 63 4.47 -1.57 0.64
N LYS A 64 3.48 -2.18 1.25
CA LYS A 64 3.07 -3.56 0.94
C LYS A 64 2.64 -3.69 -0.52
N LYS A 65 1.90 -2.72 -1.01
CA LYS A 65 1.44 -2.68 -2.39
C LYS A 65 2.61 -2.53 -3.36
N ILE A 66 3.54 -1.64 -3.06
CA ILE A 66 4.77 -1.46 -3.86
C ILE A 66 5.54 -2.77 -3.94
N GLN A 67 5.75 -3.42 -2.80
CA GLN A 67 6.45 -4.70 -2.75
C GLN A 67 5.75 -5.76 -3.61
N PHE A 68 4.44 -5.85 -3.50
CA PHE A 68 3.65 -6.80 -4.30
C PHE A 68 3.80 -6.54 -5.79
N LEU A 69 3.68 -5.28 -6.21
CA LEU A 69 3.76 -4.91 -7.63
C LEU A 69 5.16 -5.16 -8.21
N LEU A 70 6.19 -4.86 -7.43
CA LEU A 70 7.57 -5.07 -7.88
C LEU A 70 7.97 -6.55 -7.91
N LYS A 71 7.64 -7.29 -6.85
CA LYS A 71 8.12 -8.67 -6.69
C LYS A 71 7.18 -9.70 -7.30
N ASN A 72 5.89 -9.58 -7.06
CA ASN A 72 4.93 -10.58 -7.52
C ASN A 72 4.45 -10.32 -8.95
N LYS A 73 4.23 -9.06 -9.29
CA LYS A 73 3.80 -8.67 -10.64
C LYS A 73 4.96 -8.37 -11.58
N GLY A 74 6.19 -8.26 -11.06
CA GLY A 74 7.37 -7.99 -11.87
C GLY A 74 7.37 -6.63 -12.55
N MET A 75 6.67 -5.65 -12.00
CA MET A 75 6.62 -4.31 -12.57
C MET A 75 7.93 -3.56 -12.34
N THR A 76 8.24 -2.62 -13.21
CA THR A 76 9.37 -1.71 -13.02
C THR A 76 9.02 -0.61 -12.03
N ILE A 77 10.05 0.06 -11.49
CA ILE A 77 9.87 1.21 -10.60
C ILE A 77 9.00 2.27 -11.29
N ASN A 78 9.30 2.59 -12.55
CA ASN A 78 8.52 3.59 -13.30
C ASN A 78 7.08 3.15 -13.52
N GLY A 79 6.87 1.86 -13.78
CA GLY A 79 5.53 1.29 -13.92
C GLY A 79 4.72 1.41 -12.64
N VAL A 80 5.33 1.13 -11.49
CA VAL A 80 4.67 1.25 -10.19
C VAL A 80 4.37 2.72 -9.86
N LYS A 81 5.30 3.63 -10.17
CA LYS A 81 5.07 5.08 -10.00
C LYS A 81 3.83 5.53 -10.76
N LYS A 82 3.73 5.13 -12.01
CA LYS A 82 2.59 5.47 -12.86
C LYS A 82 1.29 4.87 -12.32
N TYR A 83 1.35 3.61 -11.93
CA TYR A 83 0.20 2.91 -11.35
C TYR A 83 -0.33 3.63 -10.11
N LEU A 84 0.55 3.98 -9.17
CA LEU A 84 0.18 4.68 -7.94
C LEU A 84 -0.35 6.09 -8.21
N ASN A 85 0.26 6.81 -9.16
CA ASN A 85 -0.21 8.15 -9.55
C ASN A 85 -1.61 8.08 -10.17
N ASP A 86 -1.85 7.11 -11.03
CA ASP A 86 -3.16 6.92 -11.66
C ASP A 86 -4.23 6.58 -10.61
N GLU A 87 -3.91 5.72 -9.64
CA GLU A 87 -4.81 5.41 -8.54
C GLU A 87 -5.13 6.64 -7.69
N ASN A 88 -4.11 7.44 -7.35
CA ASN A 88 -4.31 8.67 -6.59
C ASN A 88 -5.18 9.67 -7.35
N SER A 89 -4.96 9.82 -8.64
CA SER A 89 -5.78 10.68 -9.48
C SER A 89 -7.24 10.22 -9.48
N LYS A 90 -7.47 8.94 -9.56
CA LYS A 90 -8.83 8.36 -9.47
C LYS A 90 -9.44 8.58 -8.09
N LEU A 91 -8.64 8.41 -7.02
CA LEU A 91 -9.09 8.62 -5.65
C LEU A 91 -9.37 10.09 -5.38
N ASP A 92 -8.55 11.01 -5.87
CA ASP A 92 -8.74 12.45 -5.69
C ASP A 92 -10.01 12.93 -6.42
N VAL A 93 -10.21 12.46 -7.63
CA VAL A 93 -11.46 12.70 -8.37
C VAL A 93 -12.64 12.06 -7.63
N ASN A 94 -12.38 10.96 -6.95
CA ASN A 94 -13.38 10.19 -6.23
C ASN A 94 -13.77 10.80 -4.89
N ASP A 95 -12.79 11.35 -4.16
CA ASP A 95 -13.05 12.02 -2.88
C ASP A 95 -13.79 13.33 -3.06
N ASN A 96 -13.61 14.01 -4.18
CA ASN A 96 -14.31 15.24 -4.50
C ASN A 96 -15.73 15.02 -5.04
N LYS A 97 -16.05 13.78 -5.41
CA LYS A 97 -17.35 13.42 -5.99
C LYS A 97 -17.82 12.10 -5.40
N THR A 98 -18.89 12.14 -4.64
CA THR A 98 -19.59 10.96 -4.15
C THR A 98 -19.93 9.95 -5.24
N ILE A 99 -19.72 10.31 -6.50
CA ILE A 99 -19.94 9.50 -7.70
C ILE A 99 -19.12 8.18 -7.66
N ASN A 100 -17.96 8.17 -7.02
CA ASN A 100 -17.10 6.99 -7.04
C ASN A 100 -17.45 5.94 -6.01
N LYS A 101 -17.98 6.36 -4.88
CA LYS A 101 -18.61 5.42 -3.95
C LYS A 101 -19.78 4.73 -4.63
N LYS A 102 -20.52 5.46 -5.48
CA LYS A 102 -21.61 4.89 -6.28
C LYS A 102 -21.11 3.93 -7.34
N ILE A 103 -20.02 4.25 -8.03
CA ILE A 103 -19.43 3.39 -9.05
C ILE A 103 -18.90 2.09 -8.45
N ILE A 104 -18.21 2.17 -7.32
CA ILE A 104 -17.71 0.99 -6.60
C ILE A 104 -18.88 0.15 -6.10
N LYS A 105 -19.90 0.76 -5.51
CA LYS A 105 -21.12 0.07 -5.09
C LYS A 105 -21.83 -0.58 -6.28
N THR A 106 -21.91 0.11 -7.41
CA THR A 106 -22.53 -0.41 -8.61
C THR A 106 -21.79 -1.63 -9.15
N LYS A 107 -20.47 -1.60 -9.16
CA LYS A 107 -19.63 -2.75 -9.55
C LYS A 107 -19.83 -3.93 -8.61
N ILE A 108 -19.83 -3.68 -7.31
CA ILE A 108 -20.06 -4.71 -6.29
C ILE A 108 -21.47 -5.28 -6.44
N ASN A 109 -22.49 -4.44 -6.67
CA ASN A 109 -23.86 -4.87 -6.88
C ASN A 109 -24.02 -5.70 -8.16
N LYS A 110 -23.32 -5.35 -9.22
CA LYS A 110 -23.32 -6.14 -10.46
C LYS A 110 -22.75 -7.53 -10.21
N ILE A 111 -21.64 -7.63 -9.49
CA ILE A 111 -21.04 -8.92 -9.15
C ILE A 111 -21.99 -9.73 -8.27
N SER A 112 -22.60 -9.11 -7.26
CA SER A 112 -23.61 -9.74 -6.39
C SER A 112 -24.80 -10.24 -7.18
N ASN A 113 -25.32 -9.43 -8.09
CA ASN A 113 -26.47 -9.80 -8.93
C ASN A 113 -26.14 -10.95 -9.87
N LEU A 114 -24.92 -10.95 -10.44
CA LEU A 114 -24.47 -12.06 -11.28
C LEU A 114 -24.38 -13.36 -10.49
N LEU A 115 -23.86 -13.30 -9.25
CA LEU A 115 -23.80 -14.47 -8.36
C LEU A 115 -25.18 -14.96 -7.98
N LYS A 116 -26.12 -14.06 -7.70
CA LYS A 116 -27.50 -14.42 -7.40
C LYS A 116 -28.20 -15.03 -8.62
N SER A 117 -27.96 -14.48 -9.80
CA SER A 117 -28.48 -15.02 -11.05
C SER A 117 -27.99 -16.43 -11.30
N ILE A 118 -26.69 -16.70 -11.05
CA ILE A 118 -26.11 -18.03 -11.17
C ILE A 118 -26.74 -19.00 -10.16
N LYS A 119 -26.96 -18.54 -8.90
CA LYS A 119 -27.60 -19.35 -7.87
C LYS A 119 -29.05 -19.68 -8.21
N ASN A 120 -29.78 -18.73 -8.79
CA ASN A 120 -31.20 -18.91 -9.11
C ASN A 120 -31.43 -19.71 -10.39
N ASN A 121 -30.46 -19.76 -11.29
CA ASN A 121 -30.53 -20.48 -12.53
C ASN A 121 -29.85 -21.85 -12.50
N GLY A 122 -29.24 -22.17 -11.40
CA GLY A 122 -28.63 -23.49 -11.19
C GLY A 122 -29.40 -24.32 -10.17
#